data_bfdbf4c72cad5eae96127da45a25a15e
#
_entry.id   bfdbf4c72cad5eae96127da45a25a15e
#
_cell.length_a   1.000
_cell.length_b   1.000
_cell.length_c   1.000
_cell.angle_alpha   90.00
_cell.angle_beta   90.00
_cell.angle_gamma   90.00
#
_symmetry.space_group_name_H-M   'P 1'
#
loop_
_entity.id
_entity.type
_entity.pdbx_description
1 polymer ?
#
loop_
_entity_poly.entity_id
_entity_poly.type
_entity_poly.pdbx_seq_one_letter_code
_entity_poly.pdbx_strand_id
1 'polypeptide(L)'
;MLLARAYPRETQEMVFDAHDRAFAFFKGACQRGIYDNMKTAVETIRVGKERVYNRRFLQMCSHYLVDPVACTPASGWEKGQVENQVGLVRERFFTPRLRFKNLDELNTWLLDQCIAYALSLIHI
;
A
#
# COMPACT_ATOMS: atom_id res chain seq x y z
N MET A 1 -4.37 11.93 -1.51
CA MET A 1 -5.27 10.90 -0.95
C MET A 1 -4.47 9.67 -0.56
N LEU A 2 -4.87 9.00 0.48
CA LEU A 2 -4.25 7.77 0.94
C LEU A 2 -5.31 6.81 1.47
N LEU A 3 -4.99 5.52 1.49
CA LEU A 3 -5.79 4.50 2.14
C LEU A 3 -4.88 3.67 3.04
N ALA A 4 -5.32 3.44 4.25
CA ALA A 4 -4.64 2.56 5.21
C ALA A 4 -5.59 1.46 5.65
N ARG A 5 -5.08 0.24 5.71
CA ARG A 5 -5.81 -0.92 6.21
C ARG A 5 -4.84 -1.87 6.91
N ALA A 6 -5.25 -2.43 8.01
CA ALA A 6 -4.43 -3.36 8.79
C ALA A 6 -4.86 -4.80 8.52
N TYR A 7 -3.87 -5.70 8.51
CA TYR A 7 -4.07 -7.13 8.30
C TYR A 7 -3.33 -7.92 9.38
N PRO A 8 -3.79 -9.14 9.71
CA PRO A 8 -3.13 -9.93 10.76
C PRO A 8 -1.74 -10.43 10.36
N ARG A 9 -1.45 -10.52 9.08
CA ARG A 9 -0.15 -10.94 8.55
C ARG A 9 -0.03 -10.54 7.08
N GLU A 10 1.16 -10.70 6.53
CA GLU A 10 1.44 -10.45 5.13
C GLU A 10 1.33 -11.75 4.33
N THR A 11 0.26 -11.88 3.55
CA THR A 11 0.05 -12.99 2.61
C THR A 11 -0.32 -12.42 1.25
N GLN A 12 -0.23 -13.25 0.19
CA GLN A 12 -0.62 -12.80 -1.15
C GLN A 12 -2.10 -12.41 -1.21
N GLU A 13 -2.97 -13.18 -0.56
CA GLU A 13 -4.39 -12.89 -0.51
C GLU A 13 -4.66 -11.53 0.12
N MET A 14 -3.93 -11.18 1.17
CA MET A 14 -4.07 -9.88 1.83
C MET A 14 -3.55 -8.74 0.98
N VAL A 15 -2.45 -8.97 0.25
CA VAL A 15 -1.93 -7.97 -0.71
C VAL A 15 -2.96 -7.74 -1.81
N PHE A 16 -3.58 -8.79 -2.34
CA PHE A 16 -4.60 -8.68 -3.38
C PHE A 16 -5.86 -7.98 -2.87
N ASP A 17 -6.30 -8.30 -1.66
CA ASP A 17 -7.42 -7.62 -1.02
C ASP A 17 -7.14 -6.14 -0.83
N ALA A 18 -5.92 -5.79 -0.42
CA ALA A 18 -5.52 -4.39 -0.26
C ALA A 18 -5.59 -3.62 -1.58
N HIS A 19 -5.18 -4.23 -2.68
CA HIS A 19 -5.30 -3.62 -4.02
C HIS A 19 -6.74 -3.43 -4.44
N ASP A 20 -7.58 -4.46 -4.27
CA ASP A 20 -9.01 -4.36 -4.59
C ASP A 20 -9.68 -3.20 -3.83
N ARG A 21 -9.41 -3.11 -2.54
CA ARG A 21 -9.99 -2.06 -1.69
C ARG A 21 -9.44 -0.68 -2.03
N ALA A 22 -8.14 -0.58 -2.32
CA ALA A 22 -7.52 0.68 -2.71
C ALA A 22 -8.10 1.19 -4.03
N PHE A 23 -8.21 0.33 -5.03
CA PHE A 23 -8.75 0.73 -6.33
C PHE A 23 -10.23 1.04 -6.26
N ALA A 24 -10.99 0.38 -5.41
CA ALA A 24 -12.37 0.75 -5.13
C ALA A 24 -12.47 2.11 -4.44
N PHE A 25 -11.61 2.37 -3.46
CA PHE A 25 -11.56 3.63 -2.74
C PHE A 25 -11.19 4.81 -3.66
N PHE A 26 -10.17 4.64 -4.49
CA PHE A 26 -9.72 5.67 -5.43
C PHE A 26 -10.54 5.71 -6.72
N LYS A 27 -11.46 4.77 -6.91
CA LYS A 27 -12.32 4.65 -8.10
C LYS A 27 -11.53 4.46 -9.39
N GLY A 28 -10.45 3.69 -9.32
CA GLY A 28 -9.65 3.35 -10.48
C GLY A 28 -8.30 2.80 -10.08
N ALA A 29 -7.65 2.14 -11.02
CA ALA A 29 -6.30 1.61 -10.86
C ALA A 29 -5.28 2.63 -11.37
N CYS A 30 -4.08 2.61 -10.79
CA CYS A 30 -2.96 3.38 -11.29
C CYS A 30 -2.32 2.68 -12.49
N GLN A 31 -1.60 3.43 -13.32
CA GLN A 31 -0.83 2.84 -14.43
C GLN A 31 0.45 2.18 -13.93
N ARG A 32 0.99 2.68 -12.84
CA ARG A 32 2.28 2.26 -12.32
C ARG A 32 2.21 2.16 -10.81
N GLY A 33 2.64 1.02 -10.27
CA GLY A 33 2.71 0.79 -8.83
C GLY A 33 4.15 0.66 -8.36
N ILE A 34 4.52 1.41 -7.33
CA ILE A 34 5.84 1.29 -6.70
C ILE A 34 5.68 0.43 -5.45
N TYR A 35 6.42 -0.67 -5.40
CA TYR A 35 6.32 -1.64 -4.32
C TYR A 35 7.63 -1.76 -3.57
N ASP A 36 7.55 -1.90 -2.26
CA ASP A 36 8.70 -2.30 -1.46
C ASP A 36 9.03 -3.78 -1.74
N ASN A 37 10.26 -4.19 -1.42
CA ASN A 37 10.73 -5.56 -1.67
C ASN A 37 10.12 -6.53 -0.64
N MET A 38 8.87 -6.86 -0.81
CA MET A 38 8.15 -7.80 0.05
C MET A 38 8.10 -9.20 -0.58
N LYS A 39 8.20 -10.22 0.24
CA LYS A 39 8.22 -11.62 -0.20
C LYS A 39 6.97 -12.05 -0.95
N THR A 40 5.84 -11.43 -0.65
CA THR A 40 4.57 -11.73 -1.32
C THR A 40 4.52 -11.26 -2.77
N ALA A 41 5.40 -10.34 -3.16
CA ALA A 41 5.47 -9.80 -4.52
C ALA A 41 6.74 -10.22 -5.25
N VAL A 42 7.87 -10.28 -4.55
CA VAL A 42 9.20 -10.46 -5.15
C VAL A 42 9.82 -11.77 -4.68
N GLU A 43 10.12 -12.68 -5.60
CA GLU A 43 10.81 -13.94 -5.29
C GLU A 43 12.32 -13.74 -5.18
N THR A 44 12.91 -12.97 -6.10
CA THR A 44 14.34 -12.75 -6.18
C THR A 44 14.66 -11.29 -6.40
N ILE A 45 15.59 -10.78 -5.60
CA ILE A 45 16.13 -9.43 -5.76
C ILE A 45 17.44 -9.55 -6.54
N ARG A 46 17.52 -8.85 -7.66
CA ARG A 46 18.74 -8.77 -8.49
C ARG A 46 19.33 -7.36 -8.39
N VAL A 47 20.46 -7.16 -9.04
CA VAL A 47 21.13 -5.85 -9.07
C VAL A 47 20.23 -4.80 -9.74
N GLY A 48 20.15 -3.64 -9.13
CA GLY A 48 19.33 -2.53 -9.63
C GLY A 48 17.85 -2.76 -9.44
N LYS A 49 17.06 -2.45 -10.47
CA LYS A 49 15.60 -2.61 -10.47
C LYS A 49 15.13 -3.96 -10.94
N GLU A 50 16.05 -4.86 -11.30
CA GLU A 50 15.67 -6.20 -11.72
C GLU A 50 15.11 -6.98 -10.55
N ARG A 51 13.94 -7.57 -10.76
CA ARG A 51 13.25 -8.39 -9.78
C ARG A 51 12.60 -9.57 -10.48
N VAL A 52 12.60 -10.72 -9.81
CA VAL A 52 11.77 -11.84 -10.22
C VAL A 52 10.52 -11.77 -9.35
N TYR A 53 9.42 -11.32 -9.95
CA TYR A 53 8.16 -11.19 -9.25
C TYR A 53 7.46 -12.53 -9.11
N ASN A 54 6.68 -12.68 -8.05
CA ASN A 54 5.80 -13.81 -7.87
C ASN A 54 4.77 -13.85 -9.00
N ARG A 55 4.51 -15.06 -9.54
CA ARG A 55 3.59 -15.23 -10.68
C ARG A 55 2.18 -14.74 -10.39
N ARG A 56 1.64 -15.03 -9.20
CA ARG A 56 0.31 -14.59 -8.81
C ARG A 56 0.25 -13.07 -8.66
N PHE A 57 1.32 -12.46 -8.16
CA PHE A 57 1.43 -11.02 -8.07
C PHE A 57 1.41 -10.37 -9.46
N LEU A 58 2.16 -10.91 -10.42
CA LEU A 58 2.13 -10.42 -11.80
C LEU A 58 0.76 -10.59 -12.44
N GLN A 59 0.07 -11.69 -12.17
CA GLN A 59 -1.30 -11.90 -12.67
C GLN A 59 -2.26 -10.83 -12.13
N MET A 60 -2.15 -10.48 -10.86
CA MET A 60 -2.94 -9.41 -10.25
C MET A 60 -2.64 -8.06 -10.92
N CYS A 61 -1.36 -7.73 -11.10
CA CYS A 61 -0.97 -6.49 -11.77
C CYS A 61 -1.49 -6.45 -13.22
N SER A 62 -1.46 -7.55 -13.94
CA SER A 62 -2.00 -7.64 -15.30
C SER A 62 -3.51 -7.44 -15.33
N HIS A 63 -4.22 -7.97 -14.33
CA HIS A 63 -5.67 -7.81 -14.21
C HIS A 63 -6.06 -6.32 -14.10
N TYR A 64 -5.32 -5.55 -13.34
CA TYR A 64 -5.58 -4.11 -13.16
C TYR A 64 -4.83 -3.23 -14.16
N LEU A 65 -4.03 -3.82 -15.04
CA LEU A 65 -3.18 -3.09 -15.99
C LEU A 65 -2.19 -2.16 -15.28
N VAL A 66 -1.65 -2.62 -14.17
CA VAL A 66 -0.64 -1.91 -13.38
C VAL A 66 0.74 -2.41 -13.76
N ASP A 67 1.65 -1.49 -14.04
CA ASP A 67 3.07 -1.79 -14.26
C ASP A 67 3.79 -1.76 -12.90
N PRO A 68 4.25 -2.91 -12.36
CA PRO A 68 4.91 -2.94 -11.07
C PRO A 68 6.35 -2.44 -11.17
N VAL A 69 6.73 -1.55 -10.27
CA VAL A 69 8.10 -1.03 -10.15
C VAL A 69 8.59 -1.30 -8.74
N ALA A 70 9.68 -2.03 -8.62
CA ALA A 70 10.29 -2.29 -7.31
C ALA A 70 11.18 -1.13 -6.89
N CYS A 71 11.22 -0.84 -5.58
CA CYS A 71 12.17 0.10 -5.03
C CYS A 71 13.60 -0.43 -5.22
N THR A 72 14.49 0.40 -5.72
CA THR A 72 15.90 0.05 -5.85
C THR A 72 16.61 0.31 -4.52
N PRO A 73 17.40 -0.64 -3.99
CA PRO A 73 18.10 -0.42 -2.73
C PRO A 73 19.00 0.81 -2.72
N ALA A 74 19.54 1.19 -3.89
CA ALA A 74 20.38 2.37 -4.04
C ALA A 74 19.63 3.66 -4.39
N SER A 75 18.31 3.59 -4.61
CA SER A 75 17.48 4.74 -4.98
C SER A 75 16.85 5.36 -3.75
N GLY A 76 17.47 6.40 -3.22
CA GLY A 76 16.95 7.13 -2.06
C GLY A 76 15.61 7.79 -2.33
N TRP A 77 15.36 8.21 -3.57
CA TRP A 77 14.12 8.91 -3.91
C TRP A 77 12.88 8.01 -3.85
N GLU A 78 12.92 6.86 -4.49
CA GLU A 78 11.79 5.93 -4.50
C GLU A 78 11.49 5.42 -3.09
N LYS A 79 12.52 5.02 -2.36
CA LYS A 79 12.39 4.56 -0.98
C LYS A 79 11.92 5.67 -0.06
N GLY A 80 12.42 6.88 -0.27
CA GLY A 80 12.01 8.04 0.51
C GLY A 80 10.52 8.35 0.38
N GLN A 81 9.94 8.19 -0.80
CA GLN A 81 8.49 8.36 -0.98
C GLN A 81 7.68 7.34 -0.21
N VAL A 82 8.07 6.06 -0.25
CA VAL A 82 7.40 5.01 0.53
C VAL A 82 7.50 5.30 2.03
N GLU A 83 8.69 5.63 2.51
CA GLU A 83 8.92 5.95 3.92
C GLU A 83 8.13 7.19 4.37
N ASN A 84 8.05 8.22 3.54
CA ASN A 84 7.27 9.42 3.85
C ASN A 84 5.79 9.11 4.01
N GLN A 85 5.22 8.25 3.17
CA GLN A 85 3.83 7.84 3.29
C GLN A 85 3.59 7.01 4.55
N VAL A 86 4.49 6.09 4.88
CA VAL A 86 4.41 5.31 6.12
C VAL A 86 4.50 6.24 7.34
N GLY A 87 5.41 7.21 7.33
CA GLY A 87 5.54 8.21 8.39
C GLY A 87 4.28 9.05 8.56
N LEU A 88 3.70 9.49 7.46
CA LEU A 88 2.45 10.26 7.48
C LEU A 88 1.31 9.47 8.12
N VAL A 89 1.14 8.19 7.75
CA VAL A 89 0.12 7.32 8.32
C VAL A 89 0.34 7.13 9.82
N ARG A 90 1.58 6.86 10.23
CA ARG A 90 1.92 6.70 11.66
C ARG A 90 1.61 7.93 12.48
N GLU A 91 2.03 9.10 12.02
CA GLU A 91 1.81 10.34 12.76
C GLU A 91 0.35 10.76 12.79
N ARG A 92 -0.33 10.61 11.67
CA ARG A 92 -1.70 11.10 11.55
C ARG A 92 -2.73 10.19 12.18
N PHE A 93 -2.57 8.86 12.05
CA PHE A 93 -3.58 7.90 12.47
C PHE A 93 -3.21 7.11 13.72
N PHE A 94 -1.93 6.90 13.98
CA PHE A 94 -1.47 6.06 15.08
C PHE A 94 -0.80 6.83 16.23
N THR A 95 -0.94 8.12 16.25
CA THR A 95 -0.45 8.97 17.34
C THR A 95 -1.63 9.81 17.88
N PRO A 96 -2.01 9.69 19.16
CA PRO A 96 -1.47 8.79 20.19
C PRO A 96 -1.83 7.32 19.94
N ARG A 97 -1.25 6.43 20.75
CA ARG A 97 -1.47 4.98 20.61
C ARG A 97 -2.94 4.62 20.71
N LEU A 98 -3.42 3.86 19.74
CA LEU A 98 -4.83 3.45 19.64
C LEU A 98 -5.06 2.08 20.25
N ARG A 99 -6.29 1.82 20.69
CA ARG A 99 -6.73 0.52 21.18
C ARG A 99 -8.06 0.15 20.55
N PHE A 100 -8.11 -1.05 19.96
CA PHE A 100 -9.30 -1.59 19.32
C PHE A 100 -9.52 -3.04 19.76
N LYS A 101 -10.78 -3.48 19.72
CA LYS A 101 -11.14 -4.84 20.11
C LYS A 101 -10.65 -5.87 19.09
N ASN A 102 -10.70 -5.54 17.80
CA ASN A 102 -10.34 -6.44 16.71
C ASN A 102 -9.92 -5.62 15.46
N LEU A 103 -9.46 -6.33 14.45
CA LEU A 103 -9.04 -5.69 13.19
C LEU A 103 -10.18 -5.03 12.44
N ASP A 104 -11.39 -5.60 12.49
CA ASP A 104 -12.55 -5.01 11.80
C ASP A 104 -12.87 -3.62 12.35
N GLU A 105 -12.86 -3.47 13.65
CA GLU A 105 -13.07 -2.17 14.31
C GLU A 105 -11.97 -1.17 13.92
N LEU A 106 -10.71 -1.61 13.95
CA LEU A 106 -9.58 -0.77 13.54
C LEU A 106 -9.72 -0.35 12.07
N ASN A 107 -10.05 -1.27 11.18
CA ASN A 107 -10.15 -0.99 9.76
C ASN A 107 -11.34 -0.08 9.42
N THR A 108 -12.44 -0.20 10.12
CA THR A 108 -13.58 0.72 9.99
C THR A 108 -13.16 2.13 10.39
N TRP A 109 -12.48 2.26 11.50
CA TRP A 109 -11.96 3.55 11.96
C TRP A 109 -10.92 4.13 10.98
N LEU A 110 -9.99 3.31 10.48
CA LEU A 110 -8.99 3.74 9.50
C LEU A 110 -9.63 4.23 8.21
N LEU A 111 -10.64 3.54 7.71
CA LEU A 111 -11.34 3.96 6.50
C LEU A 111 -12.01 5.33 6.71
N ASP A 112 -12.66 5.52 7.84
CA ASP A 112 -13.28 6.80 8.19
C ASP A 112 -12.24 7.93 8.26
N GLN A 113 -11.06 7.64 8.83
CA GLN A 113 -9.96 8.61 8.89
C GLN A 113 -9.41 8.94 7.51
N CYS A 114 -9.29 7.96 6.63
CA CYS A 114 -8.84 8.17 5.26
C CYS A 114 -9.82 9.03 4.48
N ILE A 115 -11.12 8.80 4.63
CA ILE A 115 -12.17 9.60 4.01
C ILE A 115 -12.11 11.04 4.53
N ALA A 116 -12.00 11.23 5.83
CA ALA A 116 -11.90 12.56 6.45
C ALA A 116 -10.65 13.31 5.95
N TYR A 117 -9.53 12.61 5.84
CA TYR A 117 -8.29 13.19 5.32
C TYR A 117 -8.45 13.64 3.86
N ALA A 118 -9.06 12.80 3.02
CA ALA A 118 -9.31 13.14 1.62
C ALA A 118 -10.21 14.38 1.50
N LEU A 119 -11.26 14.47 2.31
CA LEU A 119 -12.15 15.63 2.33
C LEU A 119 -11.42 16.90 2.80
N SER A 120 -10.49 16.78 3.75
CA SER A 120 -9.71 17.92 4.22
C SER A 120 -8.81 18.52 3.13
N LEU A 121 -8.34 17.68 2.19
CA LEU A 121 -7.52 18.13 1.07
C LEU A 121 -8.31 18.87 -0.01
N ILE A 122 -9.63 18.64 -0.09
CA ILE A 122 -10.52 19.29 -1.05
C ILE A 122 -10.98 20.66 -0.53
N HIS A 123 -11.00 20.82 0.76
CA HIS A 123 -11.35 22.09 1.42
C HIS A 123 -10.21 23.09 1.32
N ILE A 124 -10.32 23.91 0.33
CA ILE A 124 -9.37 25.00 0.13
C ILE A 124 -10.02 26.32 0.53
#